data_96bd615f85a6cb3c4e2fe090eedfe203
#
_entry.id   96bd615f85a6cb3c4e2fe090eedfe203
#
_cell.length_a   1.000
_cell.length_b   1.000
_cell.length_c   1.000
_cell.angle_alpha   90.00
_cell.angle_beta   90.00
_cell.angle_gamma   90.00
#
_symmetry.space_group_name_H-M   'P 1'
#
loop_
_entity.id
_entity.type
_entity.pdbx_description
1 polymer ?
#
loop_
_entity_poly.entity_id
_entity_poly.type
_entity_poly.pdbx_seq_one_letter_code
_entity_poly.pdbx_strand_id
1 'polypeptide(L)'
;MIRLRRLFITLFAFVGISSLSAQQNLWQTKGVISPELLDDNSVVIRLYAPEAKSVVLKCDFAPGGNVEMQRGDDGVWEYRSESLASELYCYRFSIDGMADIVDPASTYVIRDVGSLMSYFIVAGERGDLYAPQGVKHGSLSRVWAKMSDGRERRMAVYTPAGYERGKAKYPVLYLLHGMGGDEEAWIATGRVVEIMDNLIAEGKAEPMIVVMPNGCTKHVAAPGYSEEGMFSPYMSGSMDGSFEAMFPAVVEWVDATYRTIAKPEKRAIAGLSMGGFHAMQISKHYPDMFDYVGLFSAAIFRGESGVEMYEKLEERLIRQFDHEPKLYWIAIGSGDFLYDENVEYRALLDKLGCNYTYSESTGGHEWRNWRIYLCEFAQMLFKK
;
A
#
# COMPACT_ATOMS: atom_id res chain seq x y z
N MET A 1 -16.61 65.77 56.96
CA MET A 1 -17.05 64.95 55.82
C MET A 1 -15.84 64.31 55.16
N ILE A 2 -15.58 63.03 55.48
CA ILE A 2 -14.41 62.27 54.99
C ILE A 2 -14.90 61.37 53.86
N ARG A 3 -14.39 61.56 52.65
CA ARG A 3 -14.69 60.74 51.49
C ARG A 3 -13.75 59.54 51.49
N LEU A 4 -14.30 58.35 51.69
CA LEU A 4 -13.60 57.07 51.48
C LEU A 4 -13.42 56.79 49.97
N ARG A 5 -12.19 56.76 49.53
CA ARG A 5 -11.87 56.23 48.21
C ARG A 5 -11.75 54.72 48.28
N ARG A 6 -12.67 54.01 47.60
CA ARG A 6 -12.56 52.59 47.40
C ARG A 6 -11.53 52.33 46.32
N LEU A 7 -10.46 51.58 46.66
CA LEU A 7 -9.45 51.08 45.77
C LEU A 7 -9.96 49.76 45.17
N PHE A 8 -10.29 49.77 43.88
CA PHE A 8 -10.57 48.52 43.16
C PHE A 8 -9.24 47.92 42.74
N ILE A 9 -8.84 46.81 43.34
CA ILE A 9 -7.74 45.97 42.85
C ILE A 9 -8.33 45.01 41.84
N THR A 10 -8.04 45.24 40.54
CA THR A 10 -8.40 44.34 39.46
C THR A 10 -7.31 43.26 39.38
N LEU A 11 -7.65 42.05 39.82
CA LEU A 11 -6.80 40.89 39.73
C LEU A 11 -6.83 40.40 38.24
N PHE A 12 -5.79 40.69 37.47
CA PHE A 12 -5.59 40.08 36.15
C PHE A 12 -5.15 38.62 36.36
N ALA A 13 -6.08 37.67 36.21
CA ALA A 13 -5.73 36.28 36.05
C ALA A 13 -5.07 36.11 34.67
N PHE A 14 -3.76 35.95 34.65
CA PHE A 14 -3.05 35.43 33.45
C PHE A 14 -3.44 33.98 33.27
N VAL A 15 -4.44 33.72 32.44
CA VAL A 15 -4.64 32.39 31.84
C VAL A 15 -3.54 32.22 30.83
N GLY A 16 -2.50 31.50 31.19
CA GLY A 16 -1.47 31.05 30.25
C GLY A 16 -2.13 30.16 29.20
N ILE A 17 -2.42 30.73 28.05
CA ILE A 17 -2.74 29.93 26.84
C ILE A 17 -1.44 29.27 26.46
N SER A 18 -1.25 28.00 26.87
CA SER A 18 -0.23 27.14 26.25
C SER A 18 -0.66 26.94 24.81
N SER A 19 -0.11 27.76 23.91
CA SER A 19 -0.21 27.52 22.48
C SER A 19 0.44 26.17 22.21
N LEU A 20 -0.36 25.20 21.78
CA LEU A 20 0.17 23.99 21.15
C LEU A 20 0.93 24.44 19.91
N SER A 21 2.24 24.61 20.05
CA SER A 21 3.12 24.89 18.94
C SER A 21 3.28 23.59 18.16
N ALA A 22 2.90 23.59 16.89
CA ALA A 22 3.20 22.51 15.97
C ALA A 22 4.72 22.44 15.62
N GLN A 23 5.53 23.29 16.24
CA GLN A 23 6.98 23.26 16.09
C GLN A 23 7.57 22.08 16.87
N GLN A 24 8.43 21.37 16.19
CA GLN A 24 9.19 20.26 16.74
C GLN A 24 9.97 20.72 17.99
N ASN A 25 9.66 20.10 19.12
CA ASN A 25 10.39 20.39 20.35
C ASN A 25 11.65 19.52 20.44
N LEU A 26 12.72 20.02 19.84
CA LEU A 26 14.00 19.30 19.72
C LEU A 26 14.70 18.99 21.06
N TRP A 27 14.18 19.53 22.17
CA TRP A 27 14.88 19.53 23.45
C TRP A 27 14.18 18.74 24.57
N GLN A 28 13.01 18.15 24.32
CA GLN A 28 12.18 17.51 25.37
C GLN A 28 12.13 15.98 25.33
N THR A 29 12.76 15.33 24.38
CA THR A 29 12.80 13.86 24.34
C THR A 29 14.10 13.35 24.94
N LYS A 30 14.01 12.48 25.96
CA LYS A 30 15.14 11.62 26.32
C LYS A 30 15.46 10.80 25.07
N GLY A 31 16.62 11.03 24.49
CA GLY A 31 17.01 10.38 23.23
C GLY A 31 17.21 8.88 23.46
N VAL A 32 16.17 8.09 23.20
CA VAL A 32 16.27 6.64 23.08
C VAL A 32 16.51 6.29 21.61
N ILE A 33 17.29 5.26 21.36
CA ILE A 33 17.46 4.68 20.03
C ILE A 33 16.39 3.61 19.87
N SER A 34 15.48 3.81 18.90
CA SER A 34 14.40 2.86 18.56
C SER A 34 13.93 3.10 17.14
N PRO A 35 13.80 2.07 16.29
CA PRO A 35 14.31 0.71 16.50
C PRO A 35 15.85 0.68 16.41
N GLU A 36 16.48 -0.22 17.15
CA GLU A 36 17.91 -0.51 17.04
C GLU A 36 18.10 -1.93 16.49
N LEU A 37 18.56 -2.03 15.25
CA LEU A 37 18.91 -3.30 14.63
C LEU A 37 20.32 -3.71 15.08
N LEU A 38 20.47 -4.96 15.51
CA LEU A 38 21.73 -5.52 15.97
C LEU A 38 22.35 -6.44 14.91
N ASP A 39 23.63 -6.73 15.04
CA ASP A 39 24.42 -7.53 14.10
C ASP A 39 23.89 -8.98 13.94
N ASP A 40 23.15 -9.49 14.93
CA ASP A 40 22.53 -10.81 14.92
C ASP A 40 21.13 -10.79 14.30
N ASN A 41 20.73 -9.71 13.65
CA ASN A 41 19.38 -9.45 13.11
C ASN A 41 18.27 -9.41 14.19
N SER A 42 18.58 -9.35 15.47
CA SER A 42 17.59 -9.00 16.47
C SER A 42 17.33 -7.49 16.46
N VAL A 43 16.16 -7.07 16.93
CA VAL A 43 15.80 -5.64 17.09
C VAL A 43 15.52 -5.32 18.54
N VAL A 44 16.00 -4.17 18.98
CA VAL A 44 15.63 -3.59 20.27
C VAL A 44 14.71 -2.42 20.04
N ILE A 45 13.51 -2.50 20.59
CA ILE A 45 12.50 -1.46 20.55
C ILE A 45 12.43 -0.79 21.92
N ARG A 46 12.48 0.55 21.96
CA ARG A 46 12.49 1.31 23.21
C ARG A 46 11.45 2.44 23.17
N LEU A 47 10.81 2.67 24.30
CA LEU A 47 9.90 3.80 24.48
C LEU A 47 10.19 4.46 25.85
N TYR A 48 10.48 5.77 25.86
CA TYR A 48 10.52 6.53 27.10
C TYR A 48 9.10 6.96 27.51
N ALA A 49 8.57 6.32 28.56
CA ALA A 49 7.25 6.58 29.10
C ALA A 49 7.27 6.36 30.63
N PRO A 50 7.88 7.31 31.39
CA PRO A 50 8.12 7.11 32.82
C PRO A 50 6.85 7.03 33.66
N GLU A 51 5.74 7.64 33.23
CA GLU A 51 4.46 7.64 33.96
C GLU A 51 3.54 6.49 33.52
N ALA A 52 3.88 5.73 32.48
CA ALA A 52 3.08 4.62 32.00
C ALA A 52 3.09 3.46 33.01
N LYS A 53 1.94 2.83 33.18
CA LYS A 53 1.76 1.63 34.04
C LYS A 53 2.00 0.35 33.23
N SER A 54 1.70 0.39 31.94
CA SER A 54 1.92 -0.72 31.00
C SER A 54 2.22 -0.19 29.62
N VAL A 55 3.10 -0.90 28.89
CA VAL A 55 3.35 -0.66 27.46
C VAL A 55 3.33 -2.01 26.77
N VAL A 56 2.47 -2.13 25.75
CA VAL A 56 2.38 -3.29 24.87
C VAL A 56 2.92 -2.91 23.51
N LEU A 57 3.90 -3.64 23.05
CA LEU A 57 4.38 -3.58 21.66
C LEU A 57 3.45 -4.44 20.79
N LYS A 58 2.78 -3.83 19.82
CA LYS A 58 2.01 -4.51 18.78
C LYS A 58 2.86 -4.56 17.52
N CYS A 59 3.18 -5.76 17.04
CA CYS A 59 4.13 -5.93 15.94
C CYS A 59 3.87 -7.23 15.18
N ASP A 60 4.40 -7.33 13.97
CA ASP A 60 4.28 -8.51 13.09
C ASP A 60 5.50 -9.46 13.17
N PHE A 61 6.39 -9.26 14.13
CA PHE A 61 7.61 -10.06 14.33
C PHE A 61 7.69 -10.79 15.67
N ALA A 62 6.72 -10.62 16.53
CA ALA A 62 6.66 -11.37 17.78
C ALA A 62 5.52 -12.40 17.79
N PRO A 63 5.66 -13.54 18.45
CA PRO A 63 4.59 -14.52 18.58
C PRO A 63 3.30 -13.90 19.12
N GLY A 64 2.19 -14.12 18.44
CA GLY A 64 0.89 -13.58 18.84
C GLY A 64 0.68 -12.09 18.56
N GLY A 65 1.67 -11.39 17.98
CA GLY A 65 1.53 -10.00 17.52
C GLY A 65 1.49 -8.92 18.61
N ASN A 66 1.49 -9.31 19.90
CA ASN A 66 1.45 -8.40 21.04
C ASN A 66 2.40 -8.88 22.13
N VAL A 67 3.27 -7.98 22.63
CA VAL A 67 4.25 -8.29 23.67
C VAL A 67 4.25 -7.19 24.73
N GLU A 68 4.16 -7.58 26.01
CA GLU A 68 4.39 -6.65 27.11
C GLU A 68 5.88 -6.28 27.17
N MET A 69 6.16 -4.98 27.19
CA MET A 69 7.52 -4.47 27.29
C MET A 69 7.98 -4.45 28.76
N GLN A 70 9.28 -4.53 28.98
CA GLN A 70 9.90 -4.47 30.30
C GLN A 70 10.29 -3.03 30.63
N ARG A 71 9.90 -2.55 31.81
CA ARG A 71 10.25 -1.22 32.31
C ARG A 71 11.58 -1.21 33.05
N GLY A 72 12.50 -0.34 32.59
CA GLY A 72 13.72 -0.02 33.34
C GLY A 72 13.50 1.03 34.43
N ASP A 73 14.49 1.14 35.33
CA ASP A 73 14.45 2.11 36.46
C ASP A 73 14.48 3.58 35.98
N ASP A 74 14.98 3.81 34.76
CA ASP A 74 15.08 5.13 34.12
C ASP A 74 13.81 5.58 33.40
N GLY A 75 12.75 4.77 33.44
CA GLY A 75 11.47 5.02 32.77
C GLY A 75 11.44 4.68 31.28
N VAL A 76 12.45 3.98 30.80
CA VAL A 76 12.48 3.41 29.45
C VAL A 76 11.86 2.02 29.47
N TRP A 77 10.94 1.78 28.55
CA TRP A 77 10.38 0.46 28.27
C TRP A 77 11.15 -0.16 27.12
N GLU A 78 11.50 -1.44 27.25
CA GLU A 78 12.33 -2.14 26.27
C GLU A 78 11.74 -3.51 25.93
N TYR A 79 11.86 -3.88 24.65
CA TYR A 79 11.67 -5.22 24.15
C TYR A 79 12.80 -5.57 23.19
N ARG A 80 13.37 -6.77 23.34
CA ARG A 80 14.35 -7.34 22.41
C ARG A 80 13.76 -8.58 21.75
N SER A 81 13.79 -8.62 20.41
CA SER A 81 13.36 -9.79 19.66
C SER A 81 14.42 -10.89 19.63
N GLU A 82 14.03 -12.10 19.27
CA GLU A 82 14.94 -13.07 18.70
C GLU A 82 15.50 -12.57 17.35
N SER A 83 16.45 -13.32 16.76
CA SER A 83 16.94 -13.04 15.41
C SER A 83 15.82 -13.10 14.39
N LEU A 84 15.65 -12.07 13.59
CA LEU A 84 14.57 -11.94 12.61
C LEU A 84 15.05 -12.33 11.21
N ALA A 85 14.16 -12.90 10.43
CA ALA A 85 14.41 -13.13 9.01
C ALA A 85 14.50 -11.79 8.25
N SER A 86 15.15 -11.81 7.10
CA SER A 86 15.21 -10.65 6.20
C SER A 86 13.82 -10.30 5.69
N GLU A 87 13.26 -9.15 6.12
CA GLU A 87 11.92 -8.69 5.77
C GLU A 87 11.71 -7.23 6.21
N LEU A 88 10.61 -6.62 5.80
CA LEU A 88 10.08 -5.37 6.36
C LEU A 88 9.08 -5.70 7.47
N TYR A 89 9.30 -5.13 8.65
CA TYR A 89 8.52 -5.33 9.85
C TYR A 89 7.86 -4.05 10.33
N CYS A 90 6.62 -4.18 10.82
CA CYS A 90 5.81 -3.07 11.33
C CYS A 90 5.52 -3.21 12.82
N TYR A 91 5.42 -2.07 13.52
CA TYR A 91 5.11 -2.04 14.94
C TYR A 91 4.47 -0.71 15.38
N ARG A 92 3.85 -0.74 16.56
CA ARG A 92 3.27 0.40 17.27
C ARG A 92 3.17 0.08 18.76
N PHE A 93 2.95 1.10 19.57
CA PHE A 93 2.80 0.95 21.01
C PHE A 93 1.36 1.17 21.45
N SER A 94 0.91 0.40 22.45
CA SER A 94 -0.29 0.70 23.22
C SER A 94 0.14 1.00 24.65
N ILE A 95 -0.14 2.21 25.14
CA ILE A 95 0.23 2.68 26.47
C ILE A 95 -1.02 2.68 27.34
N ASP A 96 -0.98 1.97 28.47
CA ASP A 96 -2.08 1.88 29.45
C ASP A 96 -3.43 1.47 28.83
N GLY A 97 -3.40 0.67 27.75
CA GLY A 97 -4.58 0.26 27.01
C GLY A 97 -5.27 1.35 26.19
N MET A 98 -4.65 2.53 26.07
CA MET A 98 -5.14 3.61 25.20
C MET A 98 -4.84 3.34 23.72
N ALA A 99 -5.28 4.27 22.87
CA ALA A 99 -5.07 4.19 21.42
C ALA A 99 -3.59 3.97 21.05
N ASP A 100 -3.38 3.23 19.99
CA ASP A 100 -2.04 2.90 19.51
C ASP A 100 -1.31 4.13 18.98
N ILE A 101 -0.01 4.24 19.27
CA ILE A 101 0.87 5.30 18.78
C ILE A 101 2.05 4.72 17.99
N VAL A 102 2.52 5.47 17.02
CA VAL A 102 3.80 5.20 16.34
C VAL A 102 4.97 5.48 17.29
N ASP A 103 6.12 4.90 17.00
CA ASP A 103 7.34 5.16 17.76
C ASP A 103 7.80 6.62 17.61
N PRO A 104 7.80 7.41 18.68
CA PRO A 104 8.23 8.81 18.62
C PRO A 104 9.75 8.96 18.37
N ALA A 105 10.53 7.91 18.55
CA ALA A 105 11.96 7.90 18.26
C ALA A 105 12.27 7.52 16.79
N SER A 106 11.29 6.97 16.06
CA SER A 106 11.45 6.57 14.65
C SER A 106 10.86 7.59 13.70
N THR A 107 11.61 7.92 12.64
CA THR A 107 11.10 8.73 11.52
C THR A 107 10.47 7.88 10.42
N TYR A 108 10.60 6.56 10.50
CA TYR A 108 10.05 5.63 9.51
C TYR A 108 8.64 5.23 9.90
N VAL A 109 7.68 5.94 9.31
CA VAL A 109 6.25 5.73 9.55
C VAL A 109 5.54 5.47 8.23
N ILE A 110 4.67 4.46 8.22
CA ILE A 110 3.79 4.14 7.10
C ILE A 110 2.34 4.10 7.57
N ARG A 111 1.44 4.29 6.60
CA ARG A 111 0.01 4.14 6.79
C ARG A 111 -0.49 2.93 6.01
N ASP A 112 -1.24 2.08 6.70
CA ASP A 112 -2.01 1.00 6.07
C ASP A 112 -3.47 1.14 6.49
N VAL A 113 -4.35 1.33 5.51
CA VAL A 113 -5.76 1.65 5.73
C VAL A 113 -5.90 2.83 6.71
N GLY A 114 -6.34 2.61 7.93
CA GLY A 114 -6.50 3.59 9.00
C GLY A 114 -5.47 3.53 10.10
N SER A 115 -4.49 2.69 9.97
CA SER A 115 -3.45 2.51 10.98
C SER A 115 -2.16 3.21 10.56
N LEU A 116 -1.58 3.97 11.49
CA LEU A 116 -0.19 4.41 11.39
C LEU A 116 0.70 3.40 12.10
N MET A 117 1.81 3.05 11.48
CA MET A 117 2.79 2.11 12.02
C MET A 117 4.19 2.63 11.81
N SER A 118 5.07 2.41 12.78
CA SER A 118 6.51 2.50 12.55
C SER A 118 6.99 1.23 11.89
N TYR A 119 8.09 1.31 11.14
CA TYR A 119 8.65 0.16 10.47
C TYR A 119 10.18 0.18 10.43
N PHE A 120 10.75 -0.98 10.19
CA PHE A 120 12.16 -1.17 9.89
C PHE A 120 12.35 -2.31 8.89
N ILE A 121 13.53 -2.41 8.29
CA ILE A 121 13.86 -3.47 7.34
C ILE A 121 15.08 -4.21 7.86
N VAL A 122 14.98 -5.53 7.99
CA VAL A 122 16.11 -6.41 8.22
C VAL A 122 16.71 -6.78 6.86
N ALA A 123 17.98 -6.41 6.67
CA ALA A 123 18.71 -6.61 5.42
C ALA A 123 18.82 -8.09 5.03
N GLY A 124 19.15 -8.35 3.77
CA GLY A 124 19.31 -9.69 3.21
C GLY A 124 18.36 -9.95 2.02
N GLU A 125 18.06 -11.21 1.74
CA GLU A 125 17.41 -11.64 0.51
C GLU A 125 16.10 -10.88 0.20
N ARG A 126 15.18 -10.75 1.17
CA ARG A 126 13.91 -10.05 0.98
C ARG A 126 14.00 -8.57 1.32
N GLY A 127 14.64 -8.24 2.45
CA GLY A 127 14.76 -6.87 2.89
C GLY A 127 15.48 -5.99 1.88
N ASP A 128 16.49 -6.52 1.19
CA ASP A 128 17.24 -5.80 0.18
C ASP A 128 16.39 -5.46 -1.06
N LEU A 129 15.35 -6.26 -1.37
CA LEU A 129 14.40 -5.91 -2.43
C LEU A 129 13.54 -4.69 -2.08
N TYR A 130 13.25 -4.48 -0.79
CA TYR A 130 12.37 -3.43 -0.28
C TYR A 130 13.12 -2.17 0.17
N ALA A 131 14.42 -2.28 0.39
CA ALA A 131 15.28 -1.17 0.79
C ALA A 131 15.86 -0.43 -0.43
N PRO A 132 16.10 0.90 -0.32
CA PRO A 132 16.86 1.61 -1.33
C PRO A 132 18.27 1.02 -1.42
N GLN A 133 18.68 0.67 -2.62
CA GLN A 133 20.02 0.18 -2.95
C GLN A 133 20.83 1.27 -3.66
N GLY A 134 22.14 1.08 -3.78
CA GLY A 134 23.04 2.00 -4.50
C GLY A 134 22.90 1.92 -6.03
N VAL A 135 21.66 1.94 -6.55
CA VAL A 135 21.31 1.81 -7.95
C VAL A 135 20.80 3.13 -8.53
N LYS A 136 20.54 3.17 -9.83
CA LYS A 136 19.85 4.32 -10.44
C LYS A 136 18.38 4.26 -10.09
N HIS A 137 17.85 5.36 -9.55
CA HIS A 137 16.47 5.45 -9.12
C HIS A 137 15.56 6.04 -10.19
N GLY A 138 14.34 5.51 -10.25
CA GLY A 138 13.23 6.09 -11.00
C GLY A 138 12.64 7.31 -10.29
N SER A 139 11.61 7.88 -10.87
CA SER A 139 10.88 9.02 -10.30
C SER A 139 9.46 8.63 -9.93
N LEU A 140 8.99 9.15 -8.80
CA LEU A 140 7.62 9.01 -8.34
C LEU A 140 6.90 10.35 -8.43
N SER A 141 5.80 10.39 -9.16
CA SER A 141 4.96 11.57 -9.31
C SER A 141 3.56 11.32 -8.79
N ARG A 142 2.96 12.34 -8.18
CA ARG A 142 1.53 12.39 -7.84
C ARG A 142 0.87 13.31 -8.84
N VAL A 143 -0.02 12.77 -9.65
CA VAL A 143 -0.60 13.50 -10.79
C VAL A 143 -2.10 13.63 -10.64
N TRP A 144 -2.64 14.73 -11.13
CA TRP A 144 -4.07 14.98 -11.23
C TRP A 144 -4.48 14.85 -12.69
N ALA A 145 -5.27 13.83 -12.95
CA ALA A 145 -5.72 13.49 -14.29
C ALA A 145 -7.18 13.94 -14.46
N LYS A 146 -7.41 14.84 -15.38
CA LYS A 146 -8.78 15.20 -15.76
C LYS A 146 -9.31 14.16 -16.73
N MET A 147 -10.31 13.40 -16.30
CA MET A 147 -10.94 12.35 -17.09
C MET A 147 -11.91 12.92 -18.14
N SER A 148 -12.27 12.11 -19.12
CA SER A 148 -13.21 12.48 -20.18
C SER A 148 -14.60 12.86 -19.66
N ASP A 149 -14.99 12.34 -18.49
CA ASP A 149 -16.23 12.68 -17.79
C ASP A 149 -16.16 14.00 -17.00
N GLY A 150 -15.01 14.70 -17.07
CA GLY A 150 -14.77 15.97 -16.40
C GLY A 150 -14.32 15.88 -14.94
N ARG A 151 -14.31 14.68 -14.36
CA ARG A 151 -13.82 14.45 -13.00
C ARG A 151 -12.29 14.46 -12.95
N GLU A 152 -11.74 14.92 -11.85
CA GLU A 152 -10.31 14.80 -11.59
C GLU A 152 -10.03 13.53 -10.78
N ARG A 153 -8.91 12.88 -11.15
CA ARG A 153 -8.39 11.69 -10.46
C ARG A 153 -6.96 11.93 -10.05
N ARG A 154 -6.66 11.68 -8.79
CA ARG A 154 -5.29 11.63 -8.33
C ARG A 154 -4.75 10.21 -8.50
N MET A 155 -3.54 10.10 -9.03
CA MET A 155 -2.84 8.83 -9.22
C MET A 155 -1.38 9.02 -8.82
N ALA A 156 -0.75 7.95 -8.38
CA ALA A 156 0.70 7.90 -8.26
C ALA A 156 1.28 7.18 -9.49
N VAL A 157 2.38 7.72 -10.02
CA VAL A 157 3.03 7.18 -11.22
C VAL A 157 4.52 7.08 -10.98
N TYR A 158 5.06 5.88 -11.08
CA TYR A 158 6.49 5.62 -11.13
C TYR A 158 6.96 5.59 -12.59
N THR A 159 8.06 6.24 -12.87
CA THR A 159 8.79 6.17 -14.13
C THR A 159 10.21 5.66 -13.91
N PRO A 160 10.73 4.75 -14.78
CA PRO A 160 12.03 4.11 -14.53
C PRO A 160 13.19 5.08 -14.68
N ALA A 161 14.33 4.73 -14.09
CA ALA A 161 15.54 5.55 -14.12
C ALA A 161 15.91 6.00 -15.53
N GLY A 162 16.15 7.30 -15.70
CA GLY A 162 16.50 7.91 -16.99
C GLY A 162 15.30 8.29 -17.86
N TYR A 163 14.07 8.04 -17.41
CA TYR A 163 12.87 8.43 -18.15
C TYR A 163 12.90 9.90 -18.54
N GLU A 164 13.16 10.85 -17.65
CA GLU A 164 13.09 12.29 -17.90
C GLU A 164 14.05 12.77 -18.96
N ARG A 165 15.20 12.11 -19.12
CA ARG A 165 16.28 12.49 -20.06
C ARG A 165 16.20 11.77 -21.40
N GLY A 166 15.42 10.69 -21.47
CA GLY A 166 15.31 9.82 -22.62
C GLY A 166 14.15 10.17 -23.54
N LYS A 167 14.11 9.47 -24.71
CA LYS A 167 12.99 9.54 -25.67
C LYS A 167 12.33 8.16 -25.84
N ALA A 168 12.81 7.15 -25.13
CA ALA A 168 12.28 5.81 -25.20
C ALA A 168 10.82 5.76 -24.74
N LYS A 169 10.06 4.84 -25.33
CA LYS A 169 8.72 4.47 -24.89
C LYS A 169 8.81 3.22 -24.02
N TYR A 170 7.90 3.11 -23.06
CA TYR A 170 7.91 2.07 -22.05
C TYR A 170 6.59 1.31 -22.02
N PRO A 171 6.60 0.02 -21.66
CA PRO A 171 5.40 -0.71 -21.29
C PRO A 171 4.84 -0.15 -19.96
N VAL A 172 3.59 -0.49 -19.67
CA VAL A 172 2.86 0.05 -18.49
C VAL A 172 2.27 -1.08 -17.65
N LEU A 173 2.54 -1.04 -16.35
CA LEU A 173 1.84 -1.82 -15.33
C LEU A 173 0.86 -0.90 -14.60
N TYR A 174 -0.42 -1.24 -14.62
CA TYR A 174 -1.44 -0.66 -13.75
C TYR A 174 -1.56 -1.52 -12.50
N LEU A 175 -1.25 -0.95 -11.32
CA LEU A 175 -1.12 -1.67 -10.06
C LEU A 175 -2.15 -1.15 -9.04
N LEU A 176 -3.11 -2.01 -8.67
CA LEU A 176 -4.31 -1.63 -7.95
C LEU A 176 -4.23 -2.04 -6.48
N HIS A 177 -4.63 -1.13 -5.58
CA HIS A 177 -4.65 -1.35 -4.14
C HIS A 177 -5.88 -2.13 -3.66
N GLY A 178 -5.83 -2.64 -2.42
CA GLY A 178 -6.94 -3.34 -1.77
C GLY A 178 -7.93 -2.42 -1.08
N MET A 179 -8.95 -3.03 -0.47
CA MET A 179 -9.98 -2.32 0.28
C MET A 179 -9.36 -1.48 1.41
N GLY A 180 -9.82 -0.25 1.58
CA GLY A 180 -9.30 0.68 2.58
C GLY A 180 -7.99 1.38 2.19
N GLY A 181 -7.34 0.95 1.11
CA GLY A 181 -6.18 1.61 0.55
C GLY A 181 -6.54 2.79 -0.37
N ASP A 182 -5.52 3.35 -0.97
CA ASP A 182 -5.59 4.43 -1.94
C ASP A 182 -4.37 4.40 -2.87
N GLU A 183 -4.19 5.42 -3.68
CA GLU A 183 -3.06 5.54 -4.62
C GLU A 183 -1.67 5.59 -3.97
N GLU A 184 -1.57 5.72 -2.64
CA GLU A 184 -0.30 5.69 -1.89
C GLU A 184 0.05 4.31 -1.33
N ALA A 185 -0.89 3.37 -1.30
CA ALA A 185 -0.72 2.08 -0.61
C ALA A 185 0.47 1.27 -1.13
N TRP A 186 0.62 1.14 -2.45
CA TRP A 186 1.73 0.44 -3.06
C TRP A 186 3.08 1.14 -2.88
N ILE A 187 3.08 2.46 -2.63
CA ILE A 187 4.29 3.23 -2.35
C ILE A 187 4.73 2.99 -0.90
N ALA A 188 3.81 3.14 0.04
CA ALA A 188 4.11 3.09 1.46
C ALA A 188 4.42 1.65 1.91
N THR A 189 3.41 0.80 1.95
CA THR A 189 3.51 -0.58 2.41
C THR A 189 4.01 -1.54 1.35
N GLY A 190 3.70 -1.28 0.08
CA GLY A 190 4.10 -2.12 -1.05
C GLY A 190 5.53 -1.93 -1.53
N ARG A 191 6.20 -0.83 -1.18
CA ARG A 191 7.60 -0.53 -1.55
C ARG A 191 7.87 -0.61 -3.06
N VAL A 192 6.87 -0.26 -3.88
CA VAL A 192 6.93 -0.43 -5.34
C VAL A 192 8.11 0.28 -5.98
N VAL A 193 8.48 1.46 -5.49
CA VAL A 193 9.59 2.27 -6.06
C VAL A 193 10.91 1.53 -5.89
N GLU A 194 11.20 1.07 -4.69
CA GLU A 194 12.43 0.35 -4.36
C GLU A 194 12.48 -1.00 -5.07
N ILE A 195 11.38 -1.74 -5.07
CA ILE A 195 11.27 -3.03 -5.77
C ILE A 195 11.57 -2.86 -7.27
N MET A 196 10.93 -1.87 -7.91
CA MET A 196 11.13 -1.65 -9.35
C MET A 196 12.55 -1.18 -9.67
N ASP A 197 13.11 -0.24 -8.88
CA ASP A 197 14.47 0.23 -9.07
C ASP A 197 15.48 -0.93 -8.97
N ASN A 198 15.35 -1.75 -7.93
CA ASN A 198 16.26 -2.87 -7.69
C ASN A 198 16.14 -3.95 -8.78
N LEU A 199 14.92 -4.38 -9.12
CA LEU A 199 14.71 -5.41 -10.15
C LEU A 199 15.15 -4.95 -11.54
N ILE A 200 14.92 -3.68 -11.89
CA ILE A 200 15.37 -3.11 -13.18
C ILE A 200 16.90 -3.01 -13.21
N ALA A 201 17.52 -2.56 -12.12
CA ALA A 201 18.99 -2.46 -12.06
C ALA A 201 19.69 -3.81 -12.15
N GLU A 202 19.07 -4.86 -11.60
CA GLU A 202 19.55 -6.25 -11.69
C GLU A 202 19.25 -6.91 -13.06
N GLY A 203 18.51 -6.24 -13.95
CA GLY A 203 18.07 -6.80 -15.23
C GLY A 203 17.03 -7.92 -15.09
N LYS A 204 16.41 -8.05 -13.92
CA LYS A 204 15.35 -9.04 -13.65
C LYS A 204 13.98 -8.60 -14.16
N ALA A 205 13.69 -7.29 -14.16
CA ALA A 205 12.49 -6.71 -14.73
C ALA A 205 12.81 -5.76 -15.89
N GLU A 206 11.94 -5.74 -16.90
CA GLU A 206 12.01 -4.74 -17.97
C GLU A 206 11.69 -3.34 -17.40
N PRO A 207 12.39 -2.28 -17.84
CA PRO A 207 12.03 -0.92 -17.48
C PRO A 207 10.59 -0.61 -17.91
N MET A 208 9.73 -0.23 -16.96
CA MET A 208 8.32 0.05 -17.21
C MET A 208 7.82 1.25 -16.39
N ILE A 209 6.72 1.83 -16.82
CA ILE A 209 5.94 2.79 -16.06
C ILE A 209 4.99 2.00 -15.15
N VAL A 210 4.86 2.38 -13.87
CA VAL A 210 3.84 1.80 -12.98
C VAL A 210 2.84 2.90 -12.60
N VAL A 211 1.57 2.65 -12.89
CA VAL A 211 0.46 3.56 -12.62
C VAL A 211 -0.38 2.99 -11.49
N MET A 212 -0.54 3.74 -10.42
CA MET A 212 -1.29 3.36 -9.23
C MET A 212 -2.48 4.31 -9.07
N PRO A 213 -3.63 4.01 -9.69
CA PRO A 213 -4.84 4.78 -9.52
C PRO A 213 -5.52 4.44 -8.20
N ASN A 214 -6.39 5.33 -7.73
CA ASN A 214 -7.28 5.03 -6.62
C ASN A 214 -8.51 4.25 -7.12
N GLY A 215 -8.72 3.05 -6.57
CA GLY A 215 -9.88 2.21 -6.86
C GLY A 215 -11.20 2.73 -6.29
N CYS A 216 -11.17 3.72 -5.39
CA CYS A 216 -12.35 4.44 -4.95
C CYS A 216 -12.59 5.67 -5.83
N THR A 217 -13.83 5.80 -6.37
CA THR A 217 -14.16 6.90 -7.27
C THR A 217 -14.60 8.18 -6.57
N LYS A 218 -14.75 8.17 -5.25
CA LYS A 218 -15.29 9.29 -4.48
C LYS A 218 -14.26 10.03 -3.61
N HIS A 219 -13.08 9.48 -3.37
CA HIS A 219 -12.05 10.16 -2.60
C HIS A 219 -10.62 9.82 -3.08
N VAL A 220 -9.67 10.59 -2.60
CA VAL A 220 -8.24 10.50 -2.93
C VAL A 220 -7.41 10.74 -1.67
N ALA A 221 -6.16 10.28 -1.64
CA ALA A 221 -5.22 10.52 -0.55
C ALA A 221 -4.64 11.95 -0.57
N ALA A 222 -5.51 12.94 -0.64
CA ALA A 222 -5.16 14.37 -0.64
C ALA A 222 -6.02 15.10 0.40
N PRO A 223 -5.49 15.46 1.57
CA PRO A 223 -6.22 16.16 2.61
C PRO A 223 -6.86 17.44 2.09
N GLY A 224 -8.14 17.63 2.43
CA GLY A 224 -8.91 18.81 2.04
C GLY A 224 -9.51 18.79 0.64
N TYR A 225 -9.24 17.76 -0.17
CA TYR A 225 -9.81 17.64 -1.51
C TYR A 225 -11.10 16.81 -1.53
N SER A 226 -11.17 15.71 -0.81
CA SER A 226 -12.37 14.89 -0.76
C SER A 226 -13.25 15.26 0.43
N GLU A 227 -14.57 15.31 0.19
CA GLU A 227 -15.57 15.59 1.23
C GLU A 227 -15.73 14.43 2.22
N GLU A 228 -15.60 13.21 1.72
CA GLU A 228 -15.67 12.01 2.56
C GLU A 228 -14.27 11.65 3.07
N GLY A 229 -14.13 11.46 4.36
CA GLY A 229 -12.90 10.93 4.96
C GLY A 229 -12.57 9.54 4.39
N MET A 230 -11.30 9.20 4.34
CA MET A 230 -10.77 7.90 3.86
C MET A 230 -11.38 6.68 4.57
N PHE A 231 -12.05 6.91 5.66
CA PHE A 231 -12.73 5.92 6.49
C PHE A 231 -14.25 6.02 6.42
N SER A 232 -14.80 6.50 5.32
CA SER A 232 -16.21 6.18 5.08
C SER A 232 -16.33 4.66 5.21
N PRO A 233 -17.06 4.13 6.21
CA PRO A 233 -17.01 2.71 6.56
C PRO A 233 -17.46 1.79 5.42
N TYR A 234 -17.98 2.35 4.35
CA TYR A 234 -18.54 1.59 3.25
C TYR A 234 -17.84 1.84 1.91
N MET A 235 -16.73 2.61 1.90
CA MET A 235 -15.94 2.83 0.70
C MET A 235 -16.81 3.03 -0.55
N SER A 236 -17.77 3.93 -0.43
CA SER A 236 -18.72 4.22 -1.48
C SER A 236 -18.00 4.57 -2.78
N GLY A 237 -18.38 3.94 -3.89
CA GLY A 237 -17.69 4.09 -5.16
C GLY A 237 -16.45 3.21 -5.36
N SER A 238 -16.30 2.14 -4.57
CA SER A 238 -15.17 1.20 -4.75
C SER A 238 -15.56 -0.06 -5.53
N MET A 239 -16.77 -0.59 -5.33
CA MET A 239 -17.21 -1.85 -5.96
C MET A 239 -18.62 -1.74 -6.54
N ASP A 240 -18.88 -0.65 -7.21
CA ASP A 240 -20.17 -0.33 -7.86
C ASP A 240 -20.06 -0.32 -9.40
N GLY A 241 -18.95 -0.79 -9.95
CA GLY A 241 -18.69 -0.82 -11.39
C GLY A 241 -18.18 0.51 -11.96
N SER A 242 -18.21 1.59 -11.20
CA SER A 242 -17.84 2.92 -11.70
C SER A 242 -16.35 3.05 -11.99
N PHE A 243 -15.51 2.41 -11.18
CA PHE A 243 -14.08 2.39 -11.39
C PHE A 243 -13.69 1.61 -12.64
N GLU A 244 -14.25 0.43 -12.82
CA GLU A 244 -14.00 -0.41 -13.99
C GLU A 244 -14.49 0.24 -15.27
N ALA A 245 -15.71 0.81 -15.25
CA ALA A 245 -16.27 1.50 -16.41
C ALA A 245 -15.45 2.72 -16.85
N MET A 246 -14.79 3.38 -15.91
CA MET A 246 -13.94 4.55 -16.15
C MET A 246 -12.52 4.16 -16.61
N PHE A 247 -12.08 2.94 -16.40
CA PHE A 247 -10.68 2.56 -16.56
C PHE A 247 -10.10 2.80 -17.97
N PRO A 248 -10.85 2.65 -19.08
CA PRO A 248 -10.36 3.03 -20.40
C PRO A 248 -9.91 4.49 -20.49
N ALA A 249 -10.61 5.42 -19.82
CA ALA A 249 -10.19 6.82 -19.77
C ALA A 249 -8.88 7.03 -18.99
N VAL A 250 -8.62 6.22 -17.97
CA VAL A 250 -7.32 6.22 -17.26
C VAL A 250 -6.20 5.80 -18.22
N VAL A 251 -6.41 4.72 -18.99
CA VAL A 251 -5.42 4.23 -19.97
C VAL A 251 -5.17 5.27 -21.05
N GLU A 252 -6.21 5.87 -21.61
CA GLU A 252 -6.12 6.93 -22.61
C GLU A 252 -5.32 8.14 -22.10
N TRP A 253 -5.62 8.59 -20.89
CA TRP A 253 -4.91 9.71 -20.27
C TRP A 253 -3.43 9.40 -20.04
N VAL A 254 -3.12 8.20 -19.59
CA VAL A 254 -1.73 7.74 -19.39
C VAL A 254 -0.97 7.69 -20.71
N ASP A 255 -1.57 7.14 -21.76
CA ASP A 255 -0.97 7.06 -23.09
C ASP A 255 -0.76 8.45 -23.73
N ALA A 256 -1.64 9.40 -23.46
CA ALA A 256 -1.51 10.78 -23.92
C ALA A 256 -0.46 11.59 -23.13
N THR A 257 -0.23 11.23 -21.87
CA THR A 257 0.63 12.01 -20.96
C THR A 257 2.06 11.47 -20.90
N TYR A 258 2.23 10.14 -20.93
CA TYR A 258 3.52 9.48 -20.79
C TYR A 258 3.99 8.83 -22.11
N ARG A 259 5.28 8.58 -22.19
CA ARG A 259 5.87 7.85 -23.34
C ARG A 259 5.63 6.35 -23.21
N THR A 260 4.41 5.94 -23.47
CA THR A 260 3.98 4.55 -23.43
C THR A 260 4.13 3.85 -24.77
N ILE A 261 4.25 2.52 -24.74
CA ILE A 261 4.01 1.65 -25.89
C ILE A 261 2.53 1.24 -25.82
N ALA A 262 1.68 2.02 -26.49
CA ALA A 262 0.21 1.93 -26.41
C ALA A 262 -0.36 0.71 -27.15
N LYS A 263 -0.05 -0.50 -26.66
CA LYS A 263 -0.46 -1.78 -27.23
C LYS A 263 -0.78 -2.79 -26.12
N PRO A 264 -1.76 -3.70 -26.29
CA PRO A 264 -2.12 -4.72 -25.28
C PRO A 264 -0.92 -5.53 -24.80
N GLU A 265 -0.04 -5.96 -25.72
CA GLU A 265 1.16 -6.74 -25.41
C GLU A 265 2.25 -5.97 -24.63
N LYS A 266 2.00 -4.71 -24.32
CA LYS A 266 2.85 -3.84 -23.52
C LYS A 266 2.08 -3.17 -22.38
N ARG A 267 0.90 -3.73 -22.04
CA ARG A 267 0.11 -3.32 -20.86
C ARG A 267 -0.14 -4.51 -19.95
N ALA A 268 0.05 -4.28 -18.68
CA ALA A 268 -0.27 -5.19 -17.59
C ALA A 268 -1.22 -4.52 -16.61
N ILE A 269 -2.11 -5.31 -16.03
CA ILE A 269 -2.95 -4.90 -14.90
C ILE A 269 -2.80 -5.93 -13.78
N ALA A 270 -2.56 -5.47 -12.56
CA ALA A 270 -2.49 -6.34 -11.40
C ALA A 270 -3.02 -5.62 -10.16
N GLY A 271 -3.36 -6.38 -9.14
CA GLY A 271 -3.77 -5.79 -7.88
C GLY A 271 -3.96 -6.80 -6.77
N LEU A 272 -3.99 -6.29 -5.55
CA LEU A 272 -4.20 -7.08 -4.34
C LEU A 272 -5.65 -7.01 -3.86
N SER A 273 -6.20 -8.12 -3.36
CA SER A 273 -7.53 -8.14 -2.71
C SER A 273 -8.63 -7.52 -3.60
N MET A 274 -9.26 -6.43 -3.19
CA MET A 274 -10.17 -5.61 -4.01
C MET A 274 -9.51 -5.18 -5.33
N GLY A 275 -8.23 -4.80 -5.33
CA GLY A 275 -7.50 -4.46 -6.56
C GLY A 275 -7.34 -5.65 -7.50
N GLY A 276 -7.22 -6.86 -6.97
CA GLY A 276 -7.27 -8.10 -7.74
C GLY A 276 -8.65 -8.33 -8.36
N PHE A 277 -9.73 -8.06 -7.60
CA PHE A 277 -11.08 -8.05 -8.13
C PHE A 277 -11.22 -7.05 -9.29
N HIS A 278 -10.79 -5.81 -9.11
CA HIS A 278 -10.82 -4.81 -10.17
C HIS A 278 -10.01 -5.25 -11.40
N ALA A 279 -8.80 -5.80 -11.20
CA ALA A 279 -7.96 -6.29 -12.31
C ALA A 279 -8.67 -7.39 -13.10
N MET A 280 -9.32 -8.34 -12.42
CA MET A 280 -10.14 -9.37 -13.04
C MET A 280 -11.32 -8.78 -13.81
N GLN A 281 -12.08 -7.86 -13.18
CA GLN A 281 -13.27 -7.29 -13.81
C GLN A 281 -12.93 -6.43 -15.03
N ILE A 282 -11.91 -5.59 -14.94
CA ILE A 282 -11.47 -4.72 -16.01
C ILE A 282 -10.95 -5.56 -17.19
N SER A 283 -10.05 -6.52 -16.93
CA SER A 283 -9.43 -7.30 -18.00
C SER A 283 -10.42 -8.19 -18.75
N LYS A 284 -11.41 -8.78 -18.07
CA LYS A 284 -12.45 -9.57 -18.77
C LYS A 284 -13.47 -8.70 -19.50
N HIS A 285 -13.70 -7.45 -19.04
CA HIS A 285 -14.62 -6.54 -19.71
C HIS A 285 -13.99 -5.89 -20.95
N TYR A 286 -12.70 -5.60 -20.88
CA TYR A 286 -11.88 -5.01 -21.94
C TYR A 286 -10.74 -5.97 -22.35
N PRO A 287 -11.07 -7.11 -23.00
CA PRO A 287 -10.10 -8.18 -23.26
C PRO A 287 -8.93 -7.74 -24.19
N ASP A 288 -9.16 -6.73 -25.06
CA ASP A 288 -8.17 -6.19 -25.98
C ASP A 288 -7.24 -5.15 -25.33
N MET A 289 -7.35 -4.93 -24.01
CA MET A 289 -6.61 -3.85 -23.35
C MET A 289 -5.31 -4.32 -22.70
N PHE A 290 -5.27 -5.56 -22.20
CA PHE A 290 -4.16 -6.09 -21.41
C PHE A 290 -3.82 -7.53 -21.79
N ASP A 291 -2.56 -7.80 -22.14
CA ASP A 291 -2.06 -9.17 -22.34
C ASP A 291 -1.50 -9.78 -21.05
N TYR A 292 -1.34 -9.01 -19.98
CA TYR A 292 -0.81 -9.48 -18.69
C TYR A 292 -1.76 -9.10 -17.56
N VAL A 293 -2.21 -10.11 -16.82
CA VAL A 293 -3.14 -9.95 -15.69
C VAL A 293 -2.56 -10.61 -14.45
N GLY A 294 -2.52 -9.90 -13.33
CA GLY A 294 -2.03 -10.40 -12.03
C GLY A 294 -3.08 -10.26 -10.94
N LEU A 295 -3.45 -11.37 -10.33
CA LEU A 295 -4.43 -11.44 -9.24
C LEU A 295 -3.71 -11.83 -7.95
N PHE A 296 -3.51 -10.87 -7.05
CA PHE A 296 -2.79 -11.07 -5.79
C PHE A 296 -3.79 -11.19 -4.64
N SER A 297 -3.98 -12.38 -4.08
CA SER A 297 -5.01 -12.61 -3.06
C SER A 297 -6.35 -11.96 -3.44
N ALA A 298 -6.81 -12.15 -4.67
CA ALA A 298 -7.93 -11.41 -5.22
C ALA A 298 -9.24 -11.79 -4.54
N ALA A 299 -10.08 -10.79 -4.26
CA ALA A 299 -11.46 -11.02 -3.89
C ALA A 299 -12.25 -11.49 -5.13
N ILE A 300 -12.88 -12.64 -5.05
CA ILE A 300 -13.60 -13.26 -6.17
C ILE A 300 -15.10 -13.33 -5.83
N PHE A 301 -15.87 -12.39 -6.35
CA PHE A 301 -17.34 -12.42 -6.19
C PHE A 301 -17.98 -13.15 -7.35
N ARG A 302 -18.84 -14.13 -7.05
CA ARG A 302 -19.52 -14.97 -8.03
C ARG A 302 -21.03 -14.75 -8.09
N GLY A 303 -21.62 -13.98 -7.18
CA GLY A 303 -23.04 -13.74 -7.14
C GLY A 303 -23.49 -12.75 -8.22
N GLU A 304 -24.81 -12.75 -8.52
CA GLU A 304 -25.45 -11.66 -9.23
C GLU A 304 -25.37 -10.40 -8.36
N SER A 305 -24.49 -9.49 -8.75
CA SER A 305 -24.26 -8.25 -8.00
C SER A 305 -25.28 -7.17 -8.31
N GLY A 306 -26.06 -7.34 -9.38
CA GLY A 306 -26.92 -6.28 -9.95
C GLY A 306 -26.12 -5.15 -10.62
N VAL A 307 -24.80 -5.28 -10.72
CA VAL A 307 -23.91 -4.37 -11.43
C VAL A 307 -23.57 -4.99 -12.78
N GLU A 308 -24.01 -4.39 -13.87
CA GLU A 308 -23.82 -4.92 -15.24
C GLU A 308 -22.35 -5.28 -15.54
N MET A 309 -21.43 -4.48 -15.04
CA MET A 309 -19.99 -4.70 -15.18
C MET A 309 -19.53 -6.07 -14.64
N TYR A 310 -20.22 -6.62 -13.63
CA TYR A 310 -19.82 -7.86 -12.94
C TYR A 310 -20.56 -9.10 -13.43
N GLU A 311 -21.61 -8.90 -14.22
CA GLU A 311 -22.42 -9.99 -14.75
C GLU A 311 -21.73 -10.79 -15.86
N LYS A 312 -22.26 -11.95 -16.21
CA LYS A 312 -21.82 -12.81 -17.31
C LYS A 312 -20.36 -13.26 -17.18
N LEU A 313 -19.96 -13.66 -15.96
CA LEU A 313 -18.56 -14.01 -15.65
C LEU A 313 -17.99 -15.04 -16.64
N GLU A 314 -18.66 -16.19 -16.82
CA GLU A 314 -18.14 -17.27 -17.68
C GLU A 314 -18.03 -16.83 -19.15
N GLU A 315 -19.05 -16.20 -19.71
CA GLU A 315 -19.04 -15.69 -21.09
C GLU A 315 -17.90 -14.70 -21.34
N ARG A 316 -17.69 -13.78 -20.39
CA ARG A 316 -16.62 -12.77 -20.53
C ARG A 316 -15.23 -13.34 -20.32
N LEU A 317 -15.07 -14.34 -19.45
CA LEU A 317 -13.81 -15.06 -19.30
C LEU A 317 -13.45 -15.80 -20.59
N ILE A 318 -14.39 -16.55 -21.17
CA ILE A 318 -14.17 -17.23 -22.47
C ILE A 318 -13.71 -16.21 -23.51
N ARG A 319 -14.41 -15.09 -23.65
CA ARG A 319 -14.02 -14.03 -24.59
C ARG A 319 -12.64 -13.47 -24.29
N GLN A 320 -12.27 -13.28 -23.01
CA GLN A 320 -10.94 -12.80 -22.62
C GLN A 320 -9.84 -13.78 -23.03
N PHE A 321 -10.07 -15.06 -22.80
CA PHE A 321 -9.08 -16.10 -23.13
C PHE A 321 -9.02 -16.45 -24.62
N ASP A 322 -10.07 -16.14 -25.41
CA ASP A 322 -10.03 -16.19 -26.87
C ASP A 322 -9.02 -15.17 -27.46
N HIS A 323 -8.67 -14.10 -26.72
CA HIS A 323 -7.61 -13.16 -27.06
C HIS A 323 -6.20 -13.63 -26.64
N GLU A 324 -6.08 -14.81 -26.05
CA GLU A 324 -4.82 -15.45 -25.65
C GLU A 324 -3.90 -14.52 -24.82
N PRO A 325 -4.30 -14.10 -23.62
CA PRO A 325 -3.45 -13.27 -22.77
C PRO A 325 -2.10 -13.97 -22.56
N LYS A 326 -1.00 -13.23 -22.66
CA LYS A 326 0.37 -13.75 -22.51
C LYS A 326 0.66 -14.25 -21.11
N LEU A 327 -0.02 -13.67 -20.12
CA LEU A 327 0.08 -14.09 -18.75
C LEU A 327 -1.23 -13.79 -18.01
N TYR A 328 -1.84 -14.79 -17.46
CA TYR A 328 -2.88 -14.66 -16.44
C TYR A 328 -2.36 -15.35 -15.18
N TRP A 329 -1.93 -14.55 -14.20
CA TRP A 329 -1.22 -15.04 -13.02
C TRP A 329 -2.04 -14.85 -11.76
N ILE A 330 -2.18 -15.90 -10.97
CA ILE A 330 -2.93 -15.92 -9.71
C ILE A 330 -1.96 -16.30 -8.60
N ALA A 331 -1.89 -15.47 -7.55
CA ALA A 331 -1.07 -15.74 -6.38
C ALA A 331 -1.85 -15.52 -5.09
N ILE A 332 -1.70 -16.43 -4.13
CA ILE A 332 -2.38 -16.36 -2.84
C ILE A 332 -1.60 -17.12 -1.76
N GLY A 333 -1.71 -16.65 -0.51
CA GLY A 333 -1.18 -17.35 0.66
C GLY A 333 -2.10 -18.49 1.10
N SER A 334 -1.53 -19.62 1.53
CA SER A 334 -2.29 -20.80 1.99
C SER A 334 -3.11 -20.54 3.27
N GLY A 335 -2.79 -19.50 4.04
CA GLY A 335 -3.54 -19.04 5.20
C GLY A 335 -4.42 -17.80 4.93
N ASP A 336 -4.59 -17.41 3.68
CA ASP A 336 -5.40 -16.23 3.30
C ASP A 336 -6.90 -16.58 3.43
N PHE A 337 -7.69 -15.68 4.01
CA PHE A 337 -9.13 -15.88 4.17
C PHE A 337 -9.90 -15.96 2.85
N LEU A 338 -9.30 -15.48 1.73
CA LEU A 338 -9.84 -15.61 0.37
C LEU A 338 -9.35 -16.87 -0.35
N TYR A 339 -8.66 -17.77 0.34
CA TYR A 339 -8.05 -18.96 -0.28
C TYR A 339 -9.08 -19.85 -0.98
N ASP A 340 -10.16 -20.21 -0.28
CA ASP A 340 -11.20 -21.12 -0.81
C ASP A 340 -11.90 -20.51 -2.04
N GLU A 341 -12.19 -19.21 -2.04
CA GLU A 341 -12.77 -18.52 -3.20
C GLU A 341 -11.83 -18.56 -4.43
N ASN A 342 -10.52 -18.45 -4.19
CA ASN A 342 -9.53 -18.56 -5.26
C ASN A 342 -9.35 -19.97 -5.77
N VAL A 343 -9.48 -21.00 -4.91
CA VAL A 343 -9.53 -22.42 -5.32
C VAL A 343 -10.70 -22.65 -6.27
N GLU A 344 -11.89 -22.20 -5.89
CA GLU A 344 -13.08 -22.35 -6.70
C GLU A 344 -12.99 -21.56 -8.03
N TYR A 345 -12.36 -20.37 -8.02
CA TYR A 345 -12.15 -19.59 -9.23
C TYR A 345 -11.21 -20.31 -10.21
N ARG A 346 -10.11 -20.88 -9.71
CA ARG A 346 -9.22 -21.71 -10.53
C ARG A 346 -9.93 -22.92 -11.12
N ALA A 347 -10.76 -23.60 -10.32
CA ALA A 347 -11.58 -24.72 -10.81
C ALA A 347 -12.56 -24.30 -11.93
N LEU A 348 -13.08 -23.05 -11.87
CA LEU A 348 -13.88 -22.49 -12.95
C LEU A 348 -13.03 -22.24 -14.21
N LEU A 349 -11.83 -21.66 -14.07
CA LEU A 349 -10.91 -21.45 -15.20
C LEU A 349 -10.53 -22.78 -15.86
N ASP A 350 -10.24 -23.82 -15.07
CA ASP A 350 -9.96 -25.18 -15.56
C ASP A 350 -11.15 -25.76 -16.36
N LYS A 351 -12.38 -25.62 -15.83
CA LYS A 351 -13.61 -26.03 -16.49
C LYS A 351 -13.82 -25.34 -17.83
N LEU A 352 -13.44 -24.06 -17.93
CA LEU A 352 -13.57 -23.26 -19.15
C LEU A 352 -12.38 -23.44 -20.13
N GLY A 353 -11.36 -24.19 -19.76
CA GLY A 353 -10.14 -24.39 -20.56
C GLY A 353 -9.25 -23.14 -20.63
N CYS A 354 -9.35 -22.24 -19.65
CA CYS A 354 -8.57 -21.01 -19.57
C CYS A 354 -7.16 -21.31 -19.05
N ASN A 355 -6.12 -20.85 -19.75
CA ASN A 355 -4.74 -21.05 -19.33
C ASN A 355 -4.30 -19.97 -18.34
N TYR A 356 -3.87 -20.37 -17.15
CA TYR A 356 -3.33 -19.47 -16.13
C TYR A 356 -2.10 -20.07 -15.45
N THR A 357 -1.30 -19.21 -14.82
CA THR A 357 -0.20 -19.60 -13.95
C THR A 357 -0.60 -19.38 -12.49
N TYR A 358 -0.28 -20.32 -11.63
CA TYR A 358 -0.61 -20.22 -10.21
C TYR A 358 0.66 -20.25 -9.35
N SER A 359 0.69 -19.39 -8.32
CA SER A 359 1.71 -19.37 -7.28
C SER A 359 1.06 -19.40 -5.91
N GLU A 360 1.54 -20.25 -5.02
CA GLU A 360 1.07 -20.33 -3.64
C GLU A 360 2.23 -20.03 -2.70
N SER A 361 1.99 -19.13 -1.74
CA SER A 361 2.93 -18.86 -0.66
C SER A 361 2.39 -19.34 0.67
N THR A 362 3.24 -19.36 1.69
CA THR A 362 2.80 -19.43 3.08
C THR A 362 2.26 -18.06 3.52
N GLY A 363 1.61 -18.01 4.70
CA GLY A 363 1.06 -16.76 5.25
C GLY A 363 -0.35 -16.45 4.77
N GLY A 364 -0.84 -15.28 5.12
CA GLY A 364 -2.22 -14.88 4.94
C GLY A 364 -2.37 -13.66 4.02
N HIS A 365 -3.43 -12.89 4.28
CA HIS A 365 -3.82 -11.69 3.54
C HIS A 365 -2.97 -10.48 4.00
N GLU A 366 -1.72 -10.42 3.57
CA GLU A 366 -0.73 -9.51 4.14
C GLU A 366 0.26 -8.92 3.14
N TRP A 367 0.77 -7.73 3.44
CA TRP A 367 1.72 -7.02 2.59
C TRP A 367 3.02 -7.78 2.31
N ARG A 368 3.47 -8.63 3.24
CA ARG A 368 4.62 -9.51 3.05
C ARG A 368 4.45 -10.38 1.80
N ASN A 369 3.29 -10.97 1.62
CA ASN A 369 2.96 -11.76 0.45
C ASN A 369 2.83 -10.90 -0.82
N TRP A 370 2.13 -9.78 -0.74
CA TRP A 370 1.90 -8.92 -1.91
C TRP A 370 3.16 -8.26 -2.45
N ARG A 371 4.13 -7.93 -1.59
CA ARG A 371 5.46 -7.48 -2.04
C ARG A 371 6.18 -8.57 -2.84
N ILE A 372 6.13 -9.82 -2.37
CA ILE A 372 6.70 -10.96 -3.10
C ILE A 372 6.00 -11.15 -4.43
N TYR A 373 4.66 -11.11 -4.45
CA TYR A 373 3.89 -11.24 -5.68
C TYR A 373 4.21 -10.15 -6.70
N LEU A 374 4.38 -8.92 -6.24
CA LEU A 374 4.85 -7.85 -7.12
C LEU A 374 6.24 -8.15 -7.69
N CYS A 375 7.18 -8.61 -6.86
CA CYS A 375 8.53 -8.98 -7.31
C CYS A 375 8.48 -10.10 -8.36
N GLU A 376 7.71 -11.16 -8.14
CA GLU A 376 7.56 -12.28 -9.06
C GLU A 376 6.88 -11.85 -10.37
N PHE A 377 5.74 -11.17 -10.26
CA PHE A 377 4.96 -10.73 -11.41
C PHE A 377 5.74 -9.76 -12.30
N ALA A 378 6.40 -8.75 -11.73
CA ALA A 378 7.20 -7.78 -12.48
C ALA A 378 8.32 -8.43 -13.30
N GLN A 379 8.89 -9.52 -12.79
CA GLN A 379 9.92 -10.28 -13.51
C GLN A 379 9.38 -11.09 -14.70
N MET A 380 8.09 -11.40 -14.74
CA MET A 380 7.46 -12.12 -15.85
C MET A 380 6.95 -11.19 -16.95
N LEU A 381 6.83 -9.89 -16.67
CA LEU A 381 6.24 -8.92 -17.59
C LEU A 381 7.14 -8.56 -18.77
N PHE A 382 6.55 -8.43 -19.96
CA PHE A 382 7.10 -7.79 -21.17
C PHE A 382 8.39 -8.41 -21.72
N LYS A 383 8.80 -9.56 -21.22
CA LYS A 383 9.98 -10.27 -21.72
C LYS A 383 9.85 -10.59 -23.21
N LYS A 384 10.99 -10.59 -23.91
CA LYS A 384 11.08 -10.91 -25.35
C LYS A 384 10.91 -12.40 -25.59
#